data_6270537fcb19639e488c2622a40a72cd
#
_entry.id   6270537fcb19639e488c2622a40a72cd
#
_cell.length_a   1.000
_cell.length_b   1.000
_cell.length_c   1.000
_cell.angle_alpha   90.00
_cell.angle_beta   90.00
_cell.angle_gamma   90.00
#
_symmetry.space_group_name_H-M   'P 1'
#
loop_
_entity.id
_entity.type
_entity.pdbx_description
1 polymer ?
#
loop_
_entity_poly.entity_id
_entity_poly.type
_entity_poly.pdbx_seq_one_letter_code
_entity_poly.pdbx_strand_id
1 'polypeptide(L)'
;FYYSAKMKKEMLNISDDEVKPYFNVDSVQVNGVFYAANRVYGLTFKERKDIPSYHPDTKVFEVIDKNGKPLALFYSDFFRRPTKRGGAWMSAFAKQSRQRKQLPVVYNVCNSAKAPDGQPSLITWDEVCTMFHEFGHALHGILSNCQYNTLSGTAVARDFVEMPSQFNESFASIPEVFDHFARHTETGKPMPADLKERMLKSINFQTAYALGCLLYTSPSPRDK
;
A
#
# COMPACT_ATOMS: atom_id res chain seq x y z
N PHE A 1 1.80 9.01 -23.49
CA PHE A 1 1.18 9.56 -22.26
C PHE A 1 0.12 10.64 -22.55
N TYR A 2 0.45 11.74 -23.29
CA TYR A 2 -0.47 12.87 -23.54
C TYR A 2 -1.80 12.42 -24.18
N TYR A 3 -1.74 11.71 -25.30
CA TYR A 3 -2.95 11.25 -26.00
C TYR A 3 -3.73 10.22 -25.21
N SER A 4 -3.07 9.34 -24.46
CA SER A 4 -3.71 8.37 -23.57
C SER A 4 -4.49 9.09 -22.46
N ALA A 5 -3.88 10.10 -21.82
CA ALA A 5 -4.56 10.92 -20.80
C ALA A 5 -5.77 11.68 -21.36
N LYS A 6 -5.61 12.25 -22.58
CA LYS A 6 -6.70 12.94 -23.28
C LYS A 6 -7.87 12.00 -23.59
N MET A 7 -7.58 10.82 -24.16
CA MET A 7 -8.61 9.81 -24.45
C MET A 7 -9.30 9.31 -23.17
N LYS A 8 -8.52 9.05 -22.10
CA LYS A 8 -9.08 8.65 -20.80
C LYS A 8 -10.08 9.70 -20.28
N LYS A 9 -9.71 10.99 -20.36
CA LYS A 9 -10.60 12.09 -19.96
C LYS A 9 -11.84 12.18 -20.83
N GLU A 10 -11.71 12.06 -22.15
CA GLU A 10 -12.85 12.14 -23.09
C GLU A 10 -13.80 10.94 -22.97
N MET A 11 -13.28 9.72 -22.78
CA MET A 11 -14.09 8.50 -22.72
C MET A 11 -14.72 8.24 -21.37
N LEU A 12 -14.04 8.59 -20.27
CA LEU A 12 -14.47 8.23 -18.91
C LEU A 12 -14.93 9.44 -18.10
N ASN A 13 -14.72 10.66 -18.61
CA ASN A 13 -15.06 11.93 -17.94
C ASN A 13 -14.63 11.91 -16.45
N ILE A 14 -13.37 11.55 -16.19
CA ILE A 14 -12.83 11.48 -14.84
C ILE A 14 -11.55 12.32 -14.73
N SER A 15 -11.43 13.04 -13.63
CA SER A 15 -10.26 13.83 -13.26
C SER A 15 -9.72 13.34 -11.92
N ASP A 16 -8.40 13.37 -11.76
CA ASP A 16 -7.76 13.08 -10.48
C ASP A 16 -8.23 14.05 -9.37
N ASP A 17 -8.57 15.29 -9.72
CA ASP A 17 -9.04 16.30 -8.77
C ASP A 17 -10.43 15.97 -8.20
N GLU A 18 -11.28 15.22 -8.94
CA GLU A 18 -12.56 14.74 -8.44
C GLU A 18 -12.42 13.56 -7.46
N VAL A 19 -11.37 12.76 -7.61
CA VAL A 19 -11.18 11.51 -6.89
C VAL A 19 -10.31 11.69 -5.65
N LYS A 20 -9.25 12.50 -5.73
CA LYS A 20 -8.30 12.76 -4.62
C LYS A 20 -8.95 13.12 -3.27
N PRO A 21 -10.02 13.94 -3.20
CA PRO A 21 -10.64 14.28 -1.91
C PRO A 21 -11.14 13.10 -1.08
N TYR A 22 -11.26 11.92 -1.68
CA TYR A 22 -11.67 10.68 -1.02
C TYR A 22 -10.50 9.85 -0.48
N PHE A 23 -9.27 10.20 -0.83
CA PHE A 23 -8.07 9.43 -0.49
C PHE A 23 -7.12 10.21 0.41
N ASN A 24 -7.45 10.29 1.68
CA ASN A 24 -6.56 10.80 2.72
C ASN A 24 -5.59 9.69 3.15
N VAL A 25 -4.29 9.99 3.23
CA VAL A 25 -3.23 9.03 3.61
C VAL A 25 -3.55 8.28 4.89
N ASP A 26 -3.96 9.00 5.94
CA ASP A 26 -4.25 8.39 7.24
C ASP A 26 -5.51 7.50 7.18
N SER A 27 -6.54 7.94 6.46
CA SER A 27 -7.75 7.13 6.25
C SER A 27 -7.45 5.88 5.44
N VAL A 28 -6.68 5.99 4.36
CA VAL A 28 -6.26 4.83 3.55
C VAL A 28 -5.45 3.86 4.39
N GLN A 29 -4.53 4.34 5.23
CA GLN A 29 -3.75 3.48 6.11
C GLN A 29 -4.61 2.75 7.13
N VAL A 30 -5.43 3.47 7.89
CA VAL A 30 -6.16 2.91 9.04
C VAL A 30 -7.43 2.21 8.60
N ASN A 31 -8.25 2.88 7.79
CA ASN A 31 -9.57 2.39 7.37
C ASN A 31 -9.51 1.52 6.10
N GLY A 32 -8.39 1.50 5.38
CA GLY A 32 -8.16 0.66 4.21
C GLY A 32 -7.21 -0.49 4.54
N VAL A 33 -5.93 -0.19 4.59
CA VAL A 33 -4.84 -1.18 4.72
C VAL A 33 -4.96 -2.00 6.01
N PHE A 34 -5.08 -1.33 7.17
CA PHE A 34 -5.20 -2.02 8.46
C PHE A 34 -6.55 -2.72 8.63
N TYR A 35 -7.62 -2.13 8.11
CA TYR A 35 -8.94 -2.75 8.08
C TYR A 35 -8.92 -4.07 7.29
N ALA A 36 -8.38 -4.07 6.08
CA ALA A 36 -8.23 -5.29 5.28
C ALA A 36 -7.41 -6.37 6.00
N ALA A 37 -6.27 -5.99 6.61
CA ALA A 37 -5.44 -6.91 7.38
C ALA A 37 -6.16 -7.46 8.62
N ASN A 38 -7.00 -6.66 9.27
CA ASN A 38 -7.83 -7.12 10.38
C ASN A 38 -8.87 -8.15 9.91
N ARG A 39 -9.57 -7.87 8.81
CA ARG A 39 -10.61 -8.77 8.26
C ARG A 39 -10.04 -10.12 7.79
N VAL A 40 -8.86 -10.11 7.19
CA VAL A 40 -8.25 -11.31 6.59
C VAL A 40 -7.43 -12.10 7.62
N TYR A 41 -6.64 -11.42 8.44
CA TYR A 41 -5.65 -12.06 9.32
C TYR A 41 -5.95 -11.87 10.81
N GLY A 42 -6.96 -11.07 11.18
CA GLY A 42 -7.29 -10.76 12.58
C GLY A 42 -6.26 -9.86 13.26
N LEU A 43 -5.44 -9.13 12.49
CA LEU A 43 -4.41 -8.26 13.04
C LEU A 43 -5.03 -6.96 13.59
N THR A 44 -4.46 -6.47 14.69
CA THR A 44 -4.78 -5.16 15.27
C THR A 44 -3.52 -4.31 15.31
N PHE A 45 -3.67 -3.01 15.04
CA PHE A 45 -2.58 -2.04 14.96
C PHE A 45 -2.79 -0.97 16.03
N LYS A 46 -1.81 -0.84 16.94
CA LYS A 46 -1.83 0.15 18.01
C LYS A 46 -0.69 1.15 17.80
N GLU A 47 -1.00 2.42 17.62
CA GLU A 47 0.02 3.45 17.50
C GLU A 47 0.84 3.57 18.80
N ARG A 48 2.17 3.60 18.67
CA ARG A 48 3.13 3.65 19.76
C ARG A 48 3.94 4.95 19.70
N LYS A 49 3.43 5.98 20.36
CA LYS A 49 4.09 7.30 20.47
C LYS A 49 5.28 7.32 21.44
N ASP A 50 5.37 6.30 22.28
CA ASP A 50 6.46 6.08 23.24
C ASP A 50 7.71 5.45 22.61
N ILE A 51 7.59 4.89 21.39
CA ILE A 51 8.73 4.33 20.66
C ILE A 51 9.31 5.41 19.73
N PRO A 52 10.61 5.72 19.83
CA PRO A 52 11.22 6.72 18.98
C PRO A 52 11.18 6.32 17.50
N SER A 53 10.86 7.27 16.65
CA SER A 53 10.97 7.12 15.20
C SER A 53 12.18 7.90 14.69
N TYR A 54 12.67 7.52 13.51
CA TYR A 54 13.82 8.17 12.87
C TYR A 54 13.47 9.49 12.16
N HIS A 55 12.17 9.81 12.04
CA HIS A 55 11.68 11.07 11.46
C HIS A 55 10.32 11.43 12.07
N PRO A 56 10.02 12.74 12.28
CA PRO A 56 8.76 13.16 12.90
C PRO A 56 7.49 12.73 12.16
N ASP A 57 7.55 12.61 10.83
CA ASP A 57 6.43 12.19 9.99
C ASP A 57 6.24 10.67 9.95
N THR A 58 7.13 9.89 10.57
CA THR A 58 7.05 8.44 10.60
C THR A 58 6.22 7.99 11.80
N LYS A 59 5.16 7.22 11.56
CA LYS A 59 4.33 6.63 12.62
C LYS A 59 4.80 5.22 12.93
N VAL A 60 4.72 4.83 14.20
CA VAL A 60 5.09 3.49 14.67
C VAL A 60 3.85 2.77 15.20
N PHE A 61 3.64 1.54 14.76
CA PHE A 61 2.53 0.71 15.19
C PHE A 61 3.02 -0.62 15.75
N GLU A 62 2.47 -1.01 16.87
CA GLU A 62 2.55 -2.37 17.37
C GLU A 62 1.50 -3.21 16.67
N VAL A 63 1.92 -4.30 16.07
CA VAL A 63 1.05 -5.26 15.39
C VAL A 63 0.74 -6.40 16.35
N ILE A 64 -0.53 -6.66 16.58
CA ILE A 64 -1.05 -7.61 17.57
C ILE A 64 -1.89 -8.66 16.84
N ASP A 65 -1.71 -9.93 17.19
CA ASP A 65 -2.48 -11.03 16.63
C ASP A 65 -3.92 -11.12 17.21
N LYS A 66 -4.74 -12.00 16.67
CA LYS A 66 -6.12 -12.25 17.11
C LYS A 66 -6.25 -12.73 18.55
N ASN A 67 -5.15 -13.17 19.19
CA ASN A 67 -5.11 -13.62 20.58
C ASN A 67 -4.57 -12.54 21.53
N GLY A 68 -4.34 -11.33 21.04
CA GLY A 68 -3.79 -10.22 21.81
C GLY A 68 -2.26 -10.28 21.99
N LYS A 69 -1.55 -11.14 21.24
CA LYS A 69 -0.10 -11.29 21.35
C LYS A 69 0.62 -10.35 20.39
N PRO A 70 1.63 -9.58 20.86
CA PRO A 70 2.48 -8.79 19.97
C PRO A 70 3.19 -9.66 18.93
N LEU A 71 3.13 -9.27 17.65
CA LEU A 71 3.77 -9.95 16.52
C LEU A 71 4.93 -9.17 15.94
N ALA A 72 4.82 -7.85 15.84
CA ALA A 72 5.77 -7.02 15.13
C ALA A 72 5.70 -5.55 15.56
N LEU A 73 6.73 -4.77 15.17
CA LEU A 73 6.62 -3.32 15.02
C LEU A 73 6.58 -2.97 13.53
N PHE A 74 5.70 -2.06 13.19
CA PHE A 74 5.54 -1.55 11.84
C PHE A 74 5.74 -0.02 11.82
N TYR A 75 6.67 0.44 10.97
CA TYR A 75 6.92 1.86 10.75
C TYR A 75 6.33 2.27 9.39
N SER A 76 5.54 3.34 9.36
CA SER A 76 5.00 3.92 8.13
C SER A 76 5.63 5.27 7.85
N ASP A 77 6.33 5.38 6.73
CA ASP A 77 7.05 6.58 6.28
C ASP A 77 6.58 6.96 4.88
N PHE A 78 5.48 7.69 4.78
CA PHE A 78 4.79 7.90 3.52
C PHE A 78 5.14 9.19 2.79
N PHE A 79 5.71 10.18 3.47
CA PHE A 79 5.92 11.50 2.88
C PHE A 79 7.33 11.66 2.29
N ARG A 80 7.40 12.31 1.12
CA ARG A 80 8.67 12.64 0.48
C ARG A 80 9.44 13.71 1.25
N ARG A 81 10.75 13.64 1.18
CA ARG A 81 11.68 14.65 1.70
C ARG A 81 13.01 14.62 0.93
N PRO A 82 13.83 15.69 0.96
CA PRO A 82 15.05 15.79 0.14
C PRO A 82 16.07 14.65 0.36
N THR A 83 16.13 14.11 1.58
CA THR A 83 17.06 13.04 1.95
C THR A 83 16.55 11.63 1.62
N LYS A 84 15.34 11.50 1.05
CA LYS A 84 14.67 10.23 0.79
C LYS A 84 14.77 9.86 -0.70
N ARG A 85 15.11 8.62 -1.00
CA ARG A 85 15.09 8.09 -2.36
C ARG A 85 13.66 8.05 -2.90
N GLY A 86 13.50 8.29 -4.20
CA GLY A 86 12.20 8.14 -4.87
C GLY A 86 11.74 6.68 -4.96
N GLY A 87 10.48 6.49 -5.33
CA GLY A 87 9.81 5.19 -5.37
C GLY A 87 9.18 4.79 -4.04
N ALA A 88 8.73 3.56 -3.94
CA ALA A 88 8.22 2.97 -2.72
C ALA A 88 8.93 1.64 -2.45
N TRP A 89 9.03 1.24 -1.19
CA TRP A 89 9.64 -0.04 -0.82
C TRP A 89 9.28 -0.45 0.61
N MET A 90 9.32 -1.74 0.84
CA MET A 90 9.35 -2.35 2.18
C MET A 90 10.77 -2.79 2.53
N SER A 91 11.14 -2.68 3.81
CA SER A 91 12.33 -3.34 4.35
C SER A 91 12.18 -3.61 5.85
N ALA A 92 13.20 -4.14 6.49
CA ALA A 92 13.14 -4.50 7.90
C ALA A 92 14.40 -4.04 8.65
N PHE A 93 14.22 -3.41 9.82
CA PHE A 93 15.30 -3.18 10.79
C PHE A 93 15.70 -4.48 11.50
N ALA A 94 14.70 -5.34 11.74
CA ALA A 94 14.92 -6.67 12.32
C ALA A 94 14.00 -7.68 11.61
N LYS A 95 14.59 -8.78 11.12
CA LYS A 95 13.84 -9.88 10.53
C LYS A 95 13.41 -10.88 11.60
N GLN A 96 12.26 -11.51 11.41
CA GLN A 96 11.77 -12.55 12.32
C GLN A 96 12.74 -13.74 12.41
N SER A 97 12.89 -14.31 13.61
CA SER A 97 13.67 -15.56 13.83
C SER A 97 13.18 -16.27 15.08
N ARG A 98 12.78 -17.53 14.94
CA ARG A 98 12.47 -18.38 16.10
C ARG A 98 13.72 -18.73 16.90
N GLN A 99 14.83 -18.98 16.22
CA GLN A 99 16.11 -19.30 16.87
C GLN A 99 16.54 -18.19 17.83
N ARG A 100 16.38 -16.94 17.43
CA ARG A 100 16.76 -15.77 18.23
C ARG A 100 15.62 -15.24 19.10
N LYS A 101 14.42 -15.84 19.04
CA LYS A 101 13.20 -15.34 19.67
C LYS A 101 12.92 -13.86 19.31
N GLN A 102 13.25 -13.50 18.06
CA GLN A 102 13.20 -12.13 17.56
C GLN A 102 11.92 -11.89 16.78
N LEU A 103 11.14 -10.89 17.20
CA LEU A 103 10.01 -10.38 16.44
C LEU A 103 10.52 -9.45 15.32
N PRO A 104 9.78 -9.38 14.20
CA PRO A 104 10.16 -8.50 13.10
C PRO A 104 9.87 -7.03 13.43
N VAL A 105 10.74 -6.15 12.93
CA VAL A 105 10.55 -4.71 12.89
C VAL A 105 10.65 -4.30 11.44
N VAL A 106 9.50 -4.03 10.83
CA VAL A 106 9.39 -3.74 9.40
C VAL A 106 8.98 -2.29 9.15
N TYR A 107 9.30 -1.79 7.99
CA TYR A 107 8.89 -0.45 7.59
C TYR A 107 8.52 -0.37 6.12
N ASN A 108 7.50 0.46 5.85
CA ASN A 108 7.12 0.85 4.50
C ASN A 108 7.49 2.30 4.26
N VAL A 109 8.04 2.56 3.09
CA VAL A 109 8.40 3.89 2.63
C VAL A 109 7.67 4.18 1.33
N CYS A 110 6.99 5.33 1.28
CA CYS A 110 6.41 5.92 0.07
C CYS A 110 6.95 7.35 -0.11
N ASN A 111 6.55 8.01 -1.18
CA ASN A 111 6.98 9.37 -1.50
C ASN A 111 5.81 10.28 -1.88
N SER A 112 4.69 10.16 -1.18
CA SER A 112 3.52 11.01 -1.37
C SER A 112 3.78 12.45 -0.94
N ALA A 113 3.04 13.38 -1.54
CA ALA A 113 3.13 14.79 -1.16
C ALA A 113 2.51 15.01 0.23
N LYS A 114 3.25 15.66 1.12
CA LYS A 114 2.72 16.11 2.40
C LYS A 114 1.98 17.43 2.22
N ALA A 115 0.75 17.50 2.73
CA ALA A 115 0.02 18.78 2.82
C ALA A 115 0.63 19.69 3.89
N PRO A 116 0.37 21.01 3.84
CA PRO A 116 0.67 21.92 4.93
C PRO A 116 0.08 21.46 6.27
N ASP A 117 0.70 21.87 7.36
CA ASP A 117 0.27 21.48 8.70
C ASP A 117 -1.21 21.83 8.93
N GLY A 118 -1.95 20.89 9.47
CA GLY A 118 -3.39 21.04 9.72
C GLY A 118 -4.29 20.72 8.53
N GLN A 119 -3.72 20.41 7.36
CA GLN A 119 -4.48 19.96 6.19
C GLN A 119 -4.31 18.47 5.92
N PRO A 120 -5.33 17.78 5.40
CA PRO A 120 -5.23 16.37 5.05
C PRO A 120 -4.32 16.16 3.83
N SER A 121 -3.41 15.21 3.91
CA SER A 121 -2.58 14.81 2.77
C SER A 121 -3.37 13.88 1.86
N LEU A 122 -3.69 14.36 0.67
CA LEU A 122 -4.47 13.64 -0.33
C LEU A 122 -3.55 12.95 -1.33
N ILE A 123 -3.89 11.72 -1.70
CA ILE A 123 -3.12 10.89 -2.61
C ILE A 123 -3.93 10.45 -3.82
N THR A 124 -3.25 10.02 -4.87
CA THR A 124 -3.86 9.46 -6.07
C THR A 124 -4.28 8.00 -5.83
N TRP A 125 -5.11 7.46 -6.72
CA TRP A 125 -5.44 6.04 -6.69
C TRP A 125 -4.22 5.13 -6.83
N ASP A 126 -3.27 5.48 -7.70
CA ASP A 126 -2.03 4.71 -7.87
C ASP A 126 -1.19 4.69 -6.57
N GLU A 127 -1.18 5.80 -5.82
CA GLU A 127 -0.53 5.85 -4.51
C GLU A 127 -1.29 5.02 -3.45
N VAL A 128 -2.63 4.94 -3.53
CA VAL A 128 -3.43 4.01 -2.71
C VAL A 128 -3.02 2.57 -2.99
N CYS A 129 -3.00 2.16 -4.27
CA CYS A 129 -2.56 0.82 -4.66
C CYS A 129 -1.14 0.53 -4.18
N THR A 130 -0.22 1.50 -4.31
CA THR A 130 1.16 1.39 -3.81
C THR A 130 1.20 1.16 -2.30
N MET A 131 0.37 1.85 -1.51
CA MET A 131 0.31 1.62 -0.05
C MET A 131 -0.14 0.20 0.28
N PHE A 132 -1.13 -0.34 -0.42
CA PHE A 132 -1.56 -1.73 -0.25
C PHE A 132 -0.48 -2.71 -0.69
N HIS A 133 0.20 -2.45 -1.81
CA HIS A 133 1.30 -3.25 -2.33
C HIS A 133 2.44 -3.38 -1.31
N GLU A 134 2.99 -2.24 -0.87
CA GLU A 134 4.10 -2.22 0.08
C GLU A 134 3.72 -2.85 1.43
N PHE A 135 2.45 -2.69 1.82
CA PHE A 135 1.96 -3.34 3.01
C PHE A 135 1.82 -4.86 2.85
N GLY A 136 1.58 -5.36 1.65
CA GLY A 136 1.63 -6.79 1.34
C GLY A 136 3.03 -7.38 1.59
N HIS A 137 4.08 -6.67 1.21
CA HIS A 137 5.46 -7.02 1.60
C HIS A 137 5.68 -6.93 3.11
N ALA A 138 5.11 -5.92 3.77
CA ALA A 138 5.20 -5.80 5.22
C ALA A 138 4.52 -6.99 5.92
N LEU A 139 3.33 -7.40 5.46
CA LEU A 139 2.63 -8.60 5.96
C LEU A 139 3.46 -9.86 5.77
N HIS A 140 4.15 -10.01 4.65
CA HIS A 140 5.08 -11.12 4.42
C HIS A 140 6.19 -11.16 5.48
N GLY A 141 6.69 -9.99 5.89
CA GLY A 141 7.65 -9.87 7.00
C GLY A 141 7.03 -10.12 8.38
N ILE A 142 5.89 -9.51 8.66
CA ILE A 142 5.17 -9.56 9.95
C ILE A 142 4.72 -10.98 10.28
N LEU A 143 4.14 -11.68 9.30
CA LEU A 143 3.56 -13.01 9.47
C LEU A 143 4.59 -14.13 9.31
N SER A 144 5.85 -13.81 9.05
CA SER A 144 6.93 -14.82 8.97
C SER A 144 7.06 -15.61 10.27
N ASN A 145 7.27 -16.92 10.13
CA ASN A 145 7.50 -17.83 11.25
C ASN A 145 8.62 -18.83 10.92
N CYS A 146 9.79 -18.29 10.57
CA CYS A 146 10.95 -19.08 10.15
C CYS A 146 11.91 -19.35 11.32
N GLN A 147 12.68 -20.45 11.22
CA GLN A 147 13.72 -20.77 12.20
C GLN A 147 14.84 -19.74 12.15
N TYR A 148 15.28 -19.37 10.94
CA TYR A 148 16.41 -18.48 10.69
C TYR A 148 15.95 -17.16 10.04
N ASN A 149 16.53 -16.05 10.46
CA ASN A 149 16.21 -14.73 9.93
C ASN A 149 16.60 -14.55 8.44
N THR A 150 17.56 -15.32 7.96
CA THR A 150 17.99 -15.31 6.55
C THR A 150 16.96 -15.88 5.59
N LEU A 151 15.99 -16.65 6.10
CA LEU A 151 14.90 -17.26 5.33
C LEU A 151 13.53 -16.61 5.61
N SER A 152 13.53 -15.48 6.31
CA SER A 152 12.33 -14.84 6.81
C SER A 152 11.87 -13.68 5.92
N GLY A 153 10.57 -13.49 5.83
CA GLY A 153 9.94 -12.40 5.10
C GLY A 153 10.22 -12.46 3.61
N THR A 154 10.67 -11.34 3.05
CA THR A 154 10.96 -11.17 1.63
C THR A 154 12.27 -11.87 1.17
N ALA A 155 12.91 -12.68 2.03
CA ALA A 155 14.06 -13.50 1.67
C ALA A 155 13.62 -14.79 0.94
N VAL A 156 12.93 -14.64 -0.18
CA VAL A 156 12.36 -15.69 -1.03
C VAL A 156 12.88 -15.57 -2.46
N ALA A 157 12.56 -16.53 -3.31
CA ALA A 157 12.88 -16.46 -4.74
C ALA A 157 12.25 -15.21 -5.38
N ARG A 158 12.97 -14.60 -6.34
CA ARG A 158 12.60 -13.30 -6.91
C ARG A 158 11.26 -13.32 -7.66
N ASP A 159 10.92 -14.45 -8.25
CA ASP A 159 9.65 -14.68 -8.95
C ASP A 159 8.45 -14.85 -8.01
N PHE A 160 8.70 -15.05 -6.71
CA PHE A 160 7.65 -15.19 -5.69
C PHE A 160 7.46 -13.93 -4.85
N VAL A 161 8.47 -13.07 -4.72
CA VAL A 161 8.48 -11.96 -3.75
C VAL A 161 7.31 -10.97 -3.95
N GLU A 162 6.85 -10.79 -5.18
CA GLU A 162 5.75 -9.88 -5.52
C GLU A 162 4.34 -10.53 -5.37
N MET A 163 4.25 -11.83 -5.17
CA MET A 163 2.95 -12.46 -5.06
C MET A 163 2.13 -11.97 -3.85
N PRO A 164 2.71 -11.85 -2.64
CA PRO A 164 1.96 -11.31 -1.49
C PRO A 164 1.59 -9.84 -1.64
N SER A 165 2.44 -9.02 -2.26
CA SER A 165 2.20 -7.60 -2.47
C SER A 165 1.09 -7.36 -3.50
N GLN A 166 1.16 -8.01 -4.66
CA GLN A 166 0.12 -7.92 -5.71
C GLN A 166 -1.22 -8.51 -5.25
N PHE A 167 -1.19 -9.58 -4.46
CA PHE A 167 -2.40 -10.12 -3.84
C PHE A 167 -3.04 -9.09 -2.89
N ASN A 168 -2.24 -8.46 -2.04
CA ASN A 168 -2.73 -7.46 -1.09
C ASN A 168 -3.23 -6.18 -1.78
N GLU A 169 -2.64 -5.80 -2.90
CA GLU A 169 -3.07 -4.67 -3.73
C GLU A 169 -4.53 -4.83 -4.20
N SER A 170 -4.94 -6.06 -4.52
CA SER A 170 -6.30 -6.34 -4.96
C SER A 170 -7.38 -5.95 -3.94
N PHE A 171 -7.05 -5.92 -2.64
CA PHE A 171 -7.99 -5.53 -1.60
C PHE A 171 -8.42 -4.07 -1.67
N ALA A 172 -7.60 -3.17 -2.25
CA ALA A 172 -7.93 -1.77 -2.41
C ALA A 172 -9.24 -1.55 -3.18
N SER A 173 -9.55 -2.43 -4.15
CA SER A 173 -10.74 -2.34 -5.00
C SER A 173 -11.95 -3.13 -4.50
N ILE A 174 -11.80 -3.99 -3.48
CA ILE A 174 -12.91 -4.75 -2.90
C ILE A 174 -13.94 -3.78 -2.30
N PRO A 175 -15.22 -3.88 -2.66
CA PRO A 175 -16.24 -2.92 -2.24
C PRO A 175 -16.28 -2.67 -0.74
N GLU A 176 -16.21 -3.72 0.09
CA GLU A 176 -16.21 -3.61 1.56
C GLU A 176 -15.04 -2.76 2.07
N VAL A 177 -13.84 -2.97 1.54
CA VAL A 177 -12.63 -2.23 1.93
C VAL A 177 -12.66 -0.82 1.39
N PHE A 178 -12.98 -0.67 0.09
CA PHE A 178 -13.04 0.62 -0.59
C PHE A 178 -14.01 1.59 0.10
N ASP A 179 -15.24 1.15 0.35
CA ASP A 179 -16.28 1.99 0.94
C ASP A 179 -15.99 2.36 2.41
N HIS A 180 -15.08 1.61 3.05
CA HIS A 180 -14.66 1.88 4.41
C HIS A 180 -13.66 3.04 4.48
N PHE A 181 -12.71 3.15 3.52
CA PHE A 181 -11.70 4.21 3.55
C PHE A 181 -11.98 5.39 2.60
N ALA A 182 -12.68 5.16 1.46
CA ALA A 182 -12.90 6.17 0.42
C ALA A 182 -14.02 7.14 0.81
N ARG A 183 -13.72 8.03 1.75
CA ARG A 183 -14.65 9.04 2.27
C ARG A 183 -14.10 10.44 2.03
N HIS A 184 -14.99 11.32 1.56
CA HIS A 184 -14.62 12.71 1.28
C HIS A 184 -14.08 13.38 2.55
N THR A 185 -12.90 13.96 2.46
CA THR A 185 -12.14 14.45 3.61
C THR A 185 -12.86 15.53 4.42
N GLU A 186 -13.63 16.41 3.77
CA GLU A 186 -14.35 17.49 4.44
C GLU A 186 -15.73 17.05 4.93
N THR A 187 -16.45 16.27 4.11
CA THR A 187 -17.86 15.94 4.38
C THR A 187 -18.06 14.58 5.04
N GLY A 188 -17.05 13.71 5.04
CA GLY A 188 -17.14 12.33 5.52
C GLY A 188 -18.04 11.41 4.67
N LYS A 189 -18.63 11.91 3.59
CA LYS A 189 -19.54 11.14 2.73
C LYS A 189 -18.75 10.11 1.91
N PRO A 190 -19.34 8.93 1.65
CA PRO A 190 -18.74 7.94 0.76
C PRO A 190 -18.65 8.49 -0.67
N MET A 191 -17.77 7.91 -1.47
CA MET A 191 -17.67 8.25 -2.89
C MET A 191 -18.98 7.92 -3.62
N PRO A 192 -19.52 8.83 -4.47
CA PRO A 192 -20.70 8.53 -5.29
C PRO A 192 -20.48 7.29 -6.16
N ALA A 193 -21.54 6.49 -6.32
CA ALA A 193 -21.45 5.21 -7.04
C ALA A 193 -21.03 5.37 -8.51
N ASP A 194 -21.50 6.43 -9.18
CA ASP A 194 -21.11 6.76 -10.56
C ASP A 194 -19.63 7.14 -10.67
N LEU A 195 -19.11 7.92 -9.72
CA LEU A 195 -17.69 8.30 -9.68
C LEU A 195 -16.80 7.08 -9.41
N LYS A 196 -17.21 6.21 -8.47
CA LYS A 196 -16.54 4.95 -8.16
C LYS A 196 -16.48 4.04 -9.40
N GLU A 197 -17.61 3.88 -10.10
CA GLU A 197 -17.68 3.05 -11.32
C GLU A 197 -16.76 3.60 -12.42
N ARG A 198 -16.80 4.91 -12.69
CA ARG A 198 -15.93 5.57 -13.67
C ARG A 198 -14.45 5.40 -13.30
N MET A 199 -14.10 5.56 -12.03
CA MET A 199 -12.76 5.38 -11.52
C MET A 199 -12.27 3.93 -11.71
N LEU A 200 -13.08 2.94 -11.31
CA LEU A 200 -12.72 1.51 -11.47
C LEU A 200 -12.60 1.12 -12.95
N LYS A 201 -13.46 1.64 -13.83
CA LYS A 201 -13.30 1.46 -15.29
C LYS A 201 -12.00 2.09 -15.82
N SER A 202 -11.57 3.19 -15.20
CA SER A 202 -10.34 3.88 -15.62
C SER A 202 -9.06 3.09 -15.32
N ILE A 203 -9.08 2.21 -14.33
CA ILE A 203 -7.96 1.34 -13.97
C ILE A 203 -7.65 0.37 -15.11
N ASN A 204 -8.69 -0.15 -15.74
CA ASN A 204 -8.57 -1.09 -16.86
C ASN A 204 -8.42 -0.40 -18.22
N PHE A 205 -8.30 0.94 -18.25
CA PHE A 205 -8.16 1.68 -19.49
C PHE A 205 -6.83 1.35 -20.18
N GLN A 206 -6.90 0.89 -21.41
CA GLN A 206 -5.74 0.47 -22.21
C GLN A 206 -4.88 -0.68 -21.62
N THR A 207 -5.43 -1.51 -20.73
CA THR A 207 -4.70 -2.67 -20.19
C THR A 207 -4.21 -3.61 -21.31
N ALA A 208 -5.01 -3.83 -22.35
CA ALA A 208 -4.61 -4.64 -23.49
C ALA A 208 -3.41 -4.04 -24.25
N TYR A 209 -3.34 -2.70 -24.36
CA TYR A 209 -2.20 -2.00 -24.96
C TYR A 209 -0.95 -2.14 -24.09
N ALA A 210 -1.06 -1.95 -22.79
CA ALA A 210 0.04 -2.12 -21.84
C ALA A 210 0.57 -3.56 -21.85
N LEU A 211 -0.31 -4.56 -21.87
CA LEU A 211 0.04 -5.96 -21.99
C LEU A 211 0.74 -6.27 -23.33
N GLY A 212 0.24 -5.70 -24.44
CA GLY A 212 0.87 -5.82 -25.74
C GLY A 212 2.29 -5.27 -25.76
N CYS A 213 2.51 -4.09 -25.18
CA CYS A 213 3.85 -3.51 -25.03
C CYS A 213 4.79 -4.41 -24.20
N LEU A 214 4.30 -4.97 -23.08
CA LEU A 214 5.08 -5.87 -22.25
C LEU A 214 5.47 -7.14 -22.99
N LEU A 215 4.54 -7.78 -23.69
CA LEU A 215 4.80 -8.99 -24.47
C LEU A 215 5.77 -8.74 -25.64
N TYR A 216 5.70 -7.55 -26.26
CA TYR A 216 6.60 -7.17 -27.36
C TYR A 216 8.02 -6.90 -26.88
N THR A 217 8.19 -6.35 -25.67
CA THR A 217 9.51 -5.98 -25.12
C THR A 217 10.13 -7.08 -24.25
N SER A 218 9.36 -8.09 -23.83
CA SER A 218 9.87 -9.22 -23.06
C SER A 218 10.63 -10.18 -23.97
N PRO A 219 11.84 -10.64 -23.57
CA PRO A 219 12.58 -11.65 -24.33
C PRO A 219 11.78 -12.93 -24.42
N SER A 220 11.51 -13.39 -25.64
CA SER A 220 10.84 -14.66 -25.89
C SER A 220 11.78 -15.82 -25.53
N PRO A 221 11.27 -16.96 -25.01
CA PRO A 221 12.06 -18.18 -24.89
C PRO A 221 12.66 -18.70 -26.20
N ARG A 222 12.14 -18.19 -27.34
CA ARG A 222 12.67 -18.50 -28.69
C ARG A 222 13.87 -17.64 -29.10
N ASP A 223 14.18 -16.58 -28.34
CA ASP A 223 15.28 -15.66 -28.61
C ASP A 223 16.60 -16.10 -27.90
N LYS A 224 16.63 -17.33 -27.39
CA LYS A 224 17.80 -17.98 -26.77
C LYS A 224 18.36 -19.06 -27.66
#